data_3569af8c4cf4bc7e2b523ea8c73442b7
#
_entry.id   3569af8c4cf4bc7e2b523ea8c73442b7
#
_cell.length_a   1.000
_cell.length_b   1.000
_cell.length_c   1.000
_cell.angle_alpha   90.00
_cell.angle_beta   90.00
_cell.angle_gamma   90.00
#
_symmetry.space_group_name_H-M   'P 1'
#
loop_
_entity.id
_entity.type
_entity.pdbx_description
1 polymer ?
#
loop_
_entity_poly.entity_id
_entity_poly.type
_entity_poly.pdbx_seq_one_letter_code
_entity_poly.pdbx_strand_id
1 'polypeptide(L)'
;IFSILFLVSFTLSAQISLSSDRLYEDNFPLKIKLGYSNKQMNKKTNDSTYIKVPMEFFHDDKWNTIEVSLRARGNFRRSQCYFPPIKMKIKKDVIENTLFDGNKTMKLVMPCKLEKENNDNVLQEYIAYKMYELSSPYHFKTRLVSIDFSEPKGKKVKKFQLNGFLIEDDKRVAKRFEGKVLERYMHPMAMDATTSVQNAFFQFMIGNTDFSTAYQHNGKLLYINKLIIPLPYDFDMTGWVNPSYQVVNETLNINSVKDRK
;
A
#
# COMPACT_ATOMS: atom_id res chain seq x y z
N ILE A 1 23.60 -51.98 -0.29
CA ILE A 1 22.95 -50.78 -0.88
C ILE A 1 22.37 -49.98 0.28
N PHE A 2 23.09 -48.95 0.72
CA PHE A 2 22.59 -48.00 1.75
C PHE A 2 21.84 -46.87 1.07
N SER A 3 20.54 -46.76 1.23
CA SER A 3 19.73 -45.62 0.82
C SER A 3 19.88 -44.52 1.88
N ILE A 4 20.53 -43.42 1.51
CA ILE A 4 20.61 -42.21 2.34
C ILE A 4 19.34 -41.42 2.06
N LEU A 5 18.46 -41.39 3.04
CA LEU A 5 17.24 -40.55 3.04
C LEU A 5 17.63 -39.11 3.40
N PHE A 6 17.64 -38.20 2.40
CA PHE A 6 17.82 -36.76 2.65
C PHE A 6 16.51 -36.19 3.21
N LEU A 7 16.47 -35.96 4.52
CA LEU A 7 15.43 -35.18 5.18
C LEU A 7 15.69 -33.70 4.92
N VAL A 8 14.98 -33.13 3.95
CA VAL A 8 14.94 -31.68 3.75
C VAL A 8 14.01 -31.08 4.81
N SER A 9 14.60 -30.49 5.83
CA SER A 9 13.84 -29.74 6.85
C SER A 9 13.41 -28.39 6.24
N PHE A 10 12.15 -28.28 5.84
CA PHE A 10 11.52 -27.00 5.58
C PHE A 10 11.28 -26.30 6.91
N THR A 11 12.10 -25.31 7.25
CA THR A 11 11.78 -24.39 8.34
C THR A 11 10.67 -23.46 7.85
N LEU A 12 9.42 -23.81 8.14
CA LEU A 12 8.30 -22.88 8.01
C LEU A 12 8.53 -21.76 9.03
N SER A 13 8.90 -20.57 8.57
CA SER A 13 8.81 -19.37 9.39
C SER A 13 7.34 -19.12 9.69
N ALA A 14 6.89 -19.53 10.87
CA ALA A 14 5.53 -19.26 11.31
C ALA A 14 5.32 -17.74 11.40
N GLN A 15 4.49 -17.19 10.54
CA GLN A 15 3.98 -15.83 10.70
C GLN A 15 3.13 -15.78 11.97
N ILE A 16 3.43 -14.87 12.88
CA ILE A 16 2.56 -14.59 14.03
C ILE A 16 1.25 -14.02 13.48
N SER A 17 0.17 -14.80 13.51
CA SER A 17 -1.17 -14.33 13.21
C SER A 17 -1.58 -13.33 14.29
N LEU A 18 -1.65 -12.05 13.92
CA LEU A 18 -2.14 -11.00 14.80
C LEU A 18 -3.68 -10.95 14.67
N SER A 19 -4.39 -10.75 15.77
CA SER A 19 -5.85 -10.50 15.77
C SER A 19 -6.27 -9.37 14.83
N SER A 20 -5.36 -8.48 14.54
CA SER A 20 -5.47 -7.37 13.60
C SER A 20 -5.42 -7.76 12.12
N ASP A 21 -5.23 -9.03 11.76
CA ASP A 21 -5.18 -9.47 10.37
C ASP A 21 -6.57 -9.58 9.72
N ARG A 22 -7.63 -9.65 10.51
CA ARG A 22 -9.03 -9.75 10.05
C ARG A 22 -9.39 -8.74 8.95
N LEU A 23 -8.86 -7.52 9.01
CA LEU A 23 -9.09 -6.51 7.98
C LEU A 23 -8.64 -6.96 6.59
N TYR A 24 -7.59 -7.78 6.50
CA TYR A 24 -6.94 -8.17 5.25
C TYR A 24 -7.24 -9.60 4.79
N GLU A 25 -8.02 -10.37 5.55
CA GLU A 25 -8.30 -11.79 5.27
C GLU A 25 -9.30 -11.99 4.14
N ASP A 26 -10.27 -11.07 4.01
CA ASP A 26 -11.32 -11.20 3.01
C ASP A 26 -10.89 -10.57 1.67
N ASN A 27 -11.17 -11.25 0.58
CA ASN A 27 -10.84 -10.83 -0.79
C ASN A 27 -11.94 -9.97 -1.44
N PHE A 28 -13.15 -9.91 -0.88
CA PHE A 28 -14.20 -9.05 -1.41
C PHE A 28 -13.97 -7.58 -1.02
N PRO A 29 -14.33 -6.62 -1.90
CA PRO A 29 -14.16 -5.20 -1.58
C PRO A 29 -14.93 -4.80 -0.33
N LEU A 30 -14.26 -4.21 0.65
CA LEU A 30 -14.91 -3.57 1.80
C LEU A 30 -15.65 -2.31 1.30
N LYS A 31 -16.96 -2.25 1.48
CA LYS A 31 -17.74 -1.05 1.15
C LYS A 31 -17.52 0.03 2.20
N ILE A 32 -17.10 1.21 1.77
CA ILE A 32 -16.92 2.37 2.64
C ILE A 32 -17.60 3.61 2.08
N LYS A 33 -18.10 4.48 2.97
CA LYS A 33 -18.53 5.83 2.60
C LYS A 33 -17.57 6.83 3.25
N LEU A 34 -17.06 7.74 2.44
CA LEU A 34 -16.08 8.73 2.87
C LEU A 34 -16.38 10.07 2.22
N GLY A 35 -16.24 11.15 2.98
CA GLY A 35 -16.52 12.47 2.43
C GLY A 35 -15.56 13.53 2.98
N TYR A 36 -14.97 14.29 2.06
CA TYR A 36 -14.16 15.48 2.38
C TYR A 36 -13.94 16.35 1.13
N SER A 37 -13.52 17.59 1.34
CA SER A 37 -13.13 18.47 0.24
C SER A 37 -11.65 18.25 -0.13
N ASN A 38 -11.36 17.83 -1.37
CA ASN A 38 -9.98 17.69 -1.87
C ASN A 38 -9.18 18.99 -1.74
N LYS A 39 -9.82 20.15 -2.00
CA LYS A 39 -9.19 21.47 -1.80
C LYS A 39 -8.77 21.69 -0.34
N GLN A 40 -9.63 21.32 0.62
CA GLN A 40 -9.30 21.44 2.03
C GLN A 40 -8.24 20.41 2.46
N MET A 41 -8.32 19.18 1.96
CA MET A 41 -7.34 18.15 2.19
C MET A 41 -5.93 18.66 1.82
N ASN A 42 -5.75 19.19 0.62
CA ASN A 42 -4.46 19.69 0.15
C ASN A 42 -3.99 20.94 0.90
N LYS A 43 -4.90 21.84 1.30
CA LYS A 43 -4.54 23.09 2.00
C LYS A 43 -4.28 22.92 3.50
N LYS A 44 -5.07 22.06 4.17
CA LYS A 44 -5.08 21.96 5.64
C LYS A 44 -4.26 20.79 6.17
N THR A 45 -3.73 19.92 5.30
CA THR A 45 -2.93 18.78 5.74
C THR A 45 -1.48 18.89 5.29
N ASN A 46 -0.58 18.41 6.13
CA ASN A 46 0.85 18.25 5.87
C ASN A 46 1.34 16.98 6.60
N ASP A 47 2.64 16.80 6.75
CA ASP A 47 3.18 15.58 7.37
C ASP A 47 2.81 15.37 8.83
N SER A 48 2.39 16.41 9.53
CA SER A 48 1.95 16.38 10.93
C SER A 48 0.46 16.68 11.11
N THR A 49 -0.19 17.39 10.19
CA THR A 49 -1.56 17.89 10.32
C THR A 49 -2.55 17.01 9.56
N TYR A 50 -3.65 16.65 10.23
CA TYR A 50 -4.72 15.80 9.73
C TYR A 50 -6.05 16.51 9.80
N ILE A 51 -6.97 16.21 8.89
CA ILE A 51 -8.40 16.51 9.05
C ILE A 51 -9.12 15.29 9.64
N LYS A 52 -10.14 15.53 10.46
CA LYS A 52 -11.00 14.48 11.00
C LYS A 52 -12.30 14.43 10.23
N VAL A 53 -12.71 13.23 9.86
CA VAL A 53 -13.95 12.97 9.14
C VAL A 53 -14.58 11.67 9.62
N PRO A 54 -15.92 11.54 9.59
CA PRO A 54 -16.57 10.26 9.77
C PRO A 54 -16.32 9.38 8.54
N MET A 55 -16.10 8.09 8.78
CA MET A 55 -16.06 7.04 7.77
C MET A 55 -17.07 5.97 8.15
N GLU A 56 -17.97 5.63 7.23
CA GLU A 56 -18.83 4.47 7.38
C GLU A 56 -18.21 3.28 6.63
N PHE A 57 -18.33 2.09 7.20
CA PHE A 57 -17.93 0.83 6.56
C PHE A 57 -18.97 -0.25 6.80
N PHE A 58 -19.19 -1.11 5.81
CA PHE A 58 -20.16 -2.18 5.89
C PHE A 58 -19.47 -3.47 6.38
N HIS A 59 -19.89 -3.96 7.54
CA HIS A 59 -19.36 -5.17 8.17
C HIS A 59 -20.39 -5.78 9.10
N ASP A 60 -20.47 -7.11 9.15
CA ASP A 60 -21.47 -7.87 9.90
C ASP A 60 -22.92 -7.43 9.57
N ASP A 61 -23.21 -7.35 8.25
CA ASP A 61 -24.51 -6.98 7.67
C ASP A 61 -25.07 -5.62 8.10
N LYS A 62 -24.20 -4.72 8.57
CA LYS A 62 -24.57 -3.36 8.97
C LYS A 62 -23.53 -2.32 8.62
N TRP A 63 -23.97 -1.08 8.52
CA TRP A 63 -23.09 0.07 8.43
C TRP A 63 -22.61 0.47 9.84
N ASN A 64 -21.30 0.55 9.99
CA ASN A 64 -20.62 1.00 11.20
C ASN A 64 -19.96 2.33 10.91
N THR A 65 -19.90 3.24 11.90
CA THR A 65 -19.29 4.57 11.74
C THR A 65 -18.12 4.73 12.69
N ILE A 66 -16.99 5.24 12.18
CA ILE A 66 -15.82 5.60 12.99
C ILE A 66 -15.27 6.97 12.57
N GLU A 67 -14.65 7.69 13.50
CA GLU A 67 -13.90 8.90 13.17
C GLU A 67 -12.49 8.53 12.70
N VAL A 68 -12.11 9.01 11.51
CA VAL A 68 -10.78 8.82 10.95
C VAL A 68 -10.06 10.15 10.77
N SER A 69 -8.74 10.15 10.99
CA SER A 69 -7.89 11.30 10.75
C SER A 69 -7.14 11.07 9.44
N LEU A 70 -7.32 11.97 8.47
CA LEU A 70 -6.81 11.84 7.12
C LEU A 70 -5.83 12.95 6.79
N ARG A 71 -4.77 12.64 6.07
CA ARG A 71 -3.89 13.60 5.40
C ARG A 71 -3.48 13.14 4.02
N ALA A 72 -3.30 14.07 3.11
CA ALA A 72 -2.65 13.79 1.83
C ALA A 72 -1.19 13.39 2.06
N ARG A 73 -0.69 12.45 1.25
CA ARG A 73 0.71 11.99 1.25
C ARG A 73 1.31 11.97 -0.16
N GLY A 74 2.62 11.70 -0.23
CA GLY A 74 3.38 11.69 -1.48
C GLY A 74 3.66 13.11 -2.00
N ASN A 75 4.73 13.28 -2.75
CA ASN A 75 5.12 14.56 -3.32
C ASN A 75 4.46 14.78 -4.67
N PHE A 76 4.73 13.89 -5.63
CA PHE A 76 4.23 13.99 -7.01
C PHE A 76 2.70 13.86 -7.06
N ARG A 77 2.12 12.78 -6.55
CA ARG A 77 0.67 12.55 -6.63
C ARG A 77 -0.15 13.57 -5.85
N ARG A 78 0.40 14.18 -4.79
CA ARG A 78 -0.27 15.26 -4.06
C ARG A 78 -0.49 16.51 -4.94
N SER A 79 0.44 16.81 -5.87
CA SER A 79 0.33 17.96 -6.78
C SER A 79 -0.44 17.64 -8.06
N GLN A 80 -0.38 16.41 -8.54
CA GLN A 80 -0.92 16.00 -9.84
C GLN A 80 -2.29 15.33 -9.78
N CYS A 81 -2.63 14.68 -8.66
CA CYS A 81 -3.85 13.91 -8.56
C CYS A 81 -5.04 14.73 -8.04
N TYR A 82 -6.21 14.48 -8.60
CA TYR A 82 -7.47 15.00 -8.05
C TYR A 82 -7.77 14.37 -6.68
N PHE A 83 -7.53 13.05 -6.56
CA PHE A 83 -7.57 12.34 -5.29
C PHE A 83 -6.13 11.94 -4.90
N PRO A 84 -5.46 12.72 -4.04
CA PRO A 84 -4.13 12.36 -3.59
C PRO A 84 -4.17 11.08 -2.74
N PRO A 85 -3.10 10.29 -2.70
CA PRO A 85 -3.00 9.18 -1.76
C PRO A 85 -3.13 9.68 -0.32
N ILE A 86 -3.80 8.92 0.51
CA ILE A 86 -4.14 9.32 1.89
C ILE A 86 -3.36 8.48 2.90
N LYS A 87 -2.83 9.13 3.93
CA LYS A 87 -2.47 8.48 5.20
C LYS A 87 -3.65 8.60 6.14
N MET A 88 -4.18 7.46 6.59
CA MET A 88 -5.29 7.36 7.52
C MET A 88 -4.78 6.94 8.89
N LYS A 89 -5.26 7.61 9.93
CA LYS A 89 -5.07 7.23 11.33
C LYS A 89 -6.41 7.09 12.01
N ILE A 90 -6.51 6.11 12.88
CA ILE A 90 -7.69 5.89 13.74
C ILE A 90 -7.19 5.80 15.19
N LYS A 91 -7.92 6.37 16.13
CA LYS A 91 -7.57 6.28 17.52
C LYS A 91 -7.73 4.85 18.04
N LYS A 92 -6.92 4.47 19.02
CA LYS A 92 -6.91 3.11 19.58
C LYS A 92 -8.26 2.72 20.16
N ASP A 93 -8.84 3.59 20.98
CA ASP A 93 -10.13 3.42 21.63
C ASP A 93 -11.31 3.27 20.64
N VAL A 94 -11.17 3.84 19.43
CA VAL A 94 -12.18 3.77 18.35
C VAL A 94 -12.14 2.45 17.59
N ILE A 95 -10.96 1.84 17.45
CA ILE A 95 -10.79 0.62 16.65
C ILE A 95 -10.93 -0.67 17.44
N GLU A 96 -10.81 -0.63 18.76
CA GLU A 96 -10.93 -1.82 19.62
C GLU A 96 -12.26 -2.54 19.36
N ASN A 97 -12.19 -3.86 19.17
CA ASN A 97 -13.34 -4.72 18.82
C ASN A 97 -14.05 -4.40 17.50
N THR A 98 -13.43 -3.63 16.60
CA THR A 98 -13.92 -3.42 15.23
C THR A 98 -13.12 -4.23 14.20
N LEU A 99 -13.55 -4.18 12.93
CA LEU A 99 -12.77 -4.76 11.80
C LEU A 99 -11.37 -4.14 11.70
N PHE A 100 -11.17 -2.90 12.19
CA PHE A 100 -9.90 -2.18 12.15
C PHE A 100 -9.00 -2.44 13.35
N ASP A 101 -9.35 -3.35 14.24
CA ASP A 101 -8.56 -3.63 15.44
C ASP A 101 -7.08 -3.89 15.10
N GLY A 102 -6.18 -3.28 15.89
CA GLY A 102 -4.73 -3.33 15.66
C GLY A 102 -4.21 -2.50 14.46
N ASN A 103 -5.09 -1.89 13.64
CA ASN A 103 -4.73 -1.12 12.44
C ASN A 103 -4.88 0.39 12.65
N LYS A 104 -4.07 0.98 13.56
CA LYS A 104 -4.14 2.41 13.88
C LYS A 104 -3.73 3.33 12.74
N THR A 105 -2.88 2.86 11.84
CA THR A 105 -2.34 3.62 10.71
C THR A 105 -2.37 2.77 9.47
N MET A 106 -2.85 3.34 8.37
CA MET A 106 -2.95 2.70 7.06
C MET A 106 -2.72 3.75 5.97
N LYS A 107 -2.46 3.28 4.76
CA LYS A 107 -2.52 4.12 3.56
C LYS A 107 -3.80 3.76 2.81
N LEU A 108 -4.52 4.75 2.29
CA LEU A 108 -5.63 4.56 1.37
C LEU A 108 -5.20 5.07 0.01
N VAL A 109 -5.20 4.19 -0.98
CA VAL A 109 -4.96 4.50 -2.38
C VAL A 109 -6.31 4.66 -3.07
N MET A 110 -6.43 5.73 -3.87
CA MET A 110 -7.60 6.06 -4.68
C MET A 110 -7.16 6.43 -6.10
N PRO A 111 -8.05 6.46 -7.09
CA PRO A 111 -7.73 6.89 -8.44
C PRO A 111 -7.07 8.28 -8.47
N CYS A 112 -6.01 8.44 -9.27
CA CYS A 112 -5.33 9.74 -9.34
C CYS A 112 -6.22 10.82 -9.99
N LYS A 113 -6.88 10.47 -11.08
CA LYS A 113 -7.71 11.40 -11.88
C LYS A 113 -9.16 10.92 -11.95
N LEU A 114 -10.01 11.71 -12.61
CA LEU A 114 -11.44 11.46 -12.69
C LEU A 114 -11.85 10.53 -13.85
N GLU A 115 -10.96 10.31 -14.81
CA GLU A 115 -11.19 9.43 -15.95
C GLU A 115 -11.37 7.98 -15.47
N LYS A 116 -12.27 7.26 -16.16
CA LYS A 116 -12.68 5.90 -15.75
C LYS A 116 -11.48 4.92 -15.66
N GLU A 117 -10.53 5.05 -16.56
CA GLU A 117 -9.33 4.22 -16.61
C GLU A 117 -8.50 4.30 -15.31
N ASN A 118 -8.58 5.42 -14.58
CA ASN A 118 -7.87 5.56 -13.31
C ASN A 118 -8.47 4.68 -12.20
N ASN A 119 -9.73 4.28 -12.28
CA ASN A 119 -10.32 3.27 -11.40
C ASN A 119 -9.72 1.88 -11.67
N ASP A 120 -9.44 1.56 -12.93
CA ASP A 120 -8.84 0.29 -13.33
C ASP A 120 -7.36 0.26 -12.96
N ASN A 121 -6.64 1.38 -13.09
CA ASN A 121 -5.25 1.52 -12.65
C ASN A 121 -5.08 1.20 -11.16
N VAL A 122 -6.01 1.61 -10.31
CA VAL A 122 -5.99 1.27 -8.87
C VAL A 122 -6.13 -0.23 -8.65
N LEU A 123 -6.97 -0.92 -9.43
CA LEU A 123 -7.10 -2.37 -9.36
C LEU A 123 -5.85 -3.08 -9.84
N GLN A 124 -5.20 -2.57 -10.89
CA GLN A 124 -3.92 -3.10 -11.38
C GLN A 124 -2.81 -2.93 -10.33
N GLU A 125 -2.72 -1.75 -9.69
CA GLU A 125 -1.79 -1.52 -8.58
C GLU A 125 -2.06 -2.50 -7.42
N TYR A 126 -3.33 -2.68 -7.03
CA TYR A 126 -3.71 -3.67 -6.01
C TYR A 126 -3.28 -5.10 -6.39
N ILE A 127 -3.47 -5.51 -7.65
CA ILE A 127 -3.04 -6.83 -8.14
C ILE A 127 -1.53 -6.98 -8.03
N ALA A 128 -0.73 -5.93 -8.30
CA ALA A 128 0.72 -5.98 -8.12
C ALA A 128 1.11 -6.30 -6.66
N TYR A 129 0.43 -5.71 -5.68
CA TYR A 129 0.62 -6.09 -4.27
C TYR A 129 0.27 -7.55 -4.01
N LYS A 130 -0.84 -8.05 -4.56
CA LYS A 130 -1.25 -9.46 -4.40
C LYS A 130 -0.28 -10.42 -5.07
N MET A 131 0.28 -10.08 -6.23
CA MET A 131 1.32 -10.87 -6.89
C MET A 131 2.60 -10.94 -6.04
N TYR A 132 3.01 -9.81 -5.43
CA TYR A 132 4.17 -9.82 -4.54
C TYR A 132 3.93 -10.63 -3.26
N GLU A 133 2.72 -10.59 -2.72
CA GLU A 133 2.29 -11.42 -1.58
C GLU A 133 2.46 -12.92 -1.85
N LEU A 134 2.25 -13.38 -3.09
CA LEU A 134 2.47 -14.78 -3.49
C LEU A 134 3.95 -15.14 -3.62
N SER A 135 4.82 -14.17 -3.88
CA SER A 135 6.24 -14.40 -4.15
C SER A 135 7.15 -14.23 -2.93
N SER A 136 6.70 -13.50 -1.89
CA SER A 136 7.51 -13.19 -0.71
C SER A 136 6.69 -13.22 0.57
N PRO A 137 7.19 -13.82 1.67
CA PRO A 137 6.56 -13.70 2.98
C PRO A 137 6.59 -12.26 3.52
N TYR A 138 7.59 -11.48 3.09
CA TYR A 138 7.77 -10.09 3.50
C TYR A 138 7.06 -9.15 2.53
N HIS A 139 5.78 -8.92 2.76
CA HIS A 139 4.91 -8.11 1.91
C HIS A 139 4.00 -7.22 2.75
N PHE A 140 3.45 -6.19 2.14
CA PHE A 140 2.33 -5.44 2.71
C PHE A 140 1.03 -6.23 2.51
N LYS A 141 0.25 -6.41 3.57
CA LYS A 141 -1.14 -6.83 3.44
C LYS A 141 -1.97 -5.69 2.88
N THR A 142 -2.90 -6.03 1.99
CA THR A 142 -3.77 -5.06 1.32
C THR A 142 -5.23 -5.50 1.35
N ARG A 143 -6.16 -4.53 1.43
CA ARG A 143 -7.60 -4.77 1.39
C ARG A 143 -8.24 -3.91 0.32
N LEU A 144 -8.87 -4.54 -0.67
CA LEU A 144 -9.65 -3.84 -1.68
C LEU A 144 -10.85 -3.13 -1.01
N VAL A 145 -11.16 -1.90 -1.45
CA VAL A 145 -12.31 -1.14 -0.97
C VAL A 145 -13.12 -0.57 -2.14
N SER A 146 -14.43 -0.54 -1.98
CA SER A 146 -15.36 0.18 -2.84
C SER A 146 -15.83 1.43 -2.10
N ILE A 147 -15.60 2.61 -2.66
CA ILE A 147 -15.74 3.88 -1.96
C ILE A 147 -16.90 4.70 -2.53
N ASP A 148 -17.94 4.92 -1.74
CA ASP A 148 -18.96 5.94 -1.98
C ASP A 148 -18.39 7.28 -1.49
N PHE A 149 -17.78 8.03 -2.42
CA PHE A 149 -17.12 9.28 -2.07
C PHE A 149 -18.00 10.49 -2.29
N SER A 150 -18.10 11.35 -1.28
CA SER A 150 -18.88 12.59 -1.33
C SER A 150 -17.97 13.81 -1.14
N GLU A 151 -17.86 14.66 -2.16
CA GLU A 151 -17.07 15.90 -2.09
C GLU A 151 -17.97 17.13 -1.97
N PRO A 152 -17.95 17.84 -0.83
CA PRO A 152 -18.64 19.12 -0.69
C PRO A 152 -17.93 20.21 -1.52
N LYS A 153 -18.71 20.89 -2.38
CA LYS A 153 -18.26 22.06 -3.19
C LYS A 153 -19.26 23.22 -3.01
N GLY A 154 -19.06 24.03 -1.98
CA GLY A 154 -19.99 25.09 -1.61
C GLY A 154 -21.34 24.50 -1.18
N LYS A 155 -22.44 24.88 -1.88
CA LYS A 155 -23.78 24.36 -1.63
C LYS A 155 -24.09 23.01 -2.33
N LYS A 156 -23.17 22.52 -3.18
CA LYS A 156 -23.35 21.27 -3.93
C LYS A 156 -22.46 20.17 -3.36
N VAL A 157 -22.88 18.91 -3.55
CA VAL A 157 -22.08 17.72 -3.23
C VAL A 157 -21.88 16.94 -4.52
N LYS A 158 -20.62 16.71 -4.89
CA LYS A 158 -20.28 15.77 -5.95
C LYS A 158 -20.13 14.37 -5.37
N LYS A 159 -20.73 13.39 -6.03
CA LYS A 159 -20.65 11.98 -5.62
C LYS A 159 -19.85 11.19 -6.64
N PHE A 160 -19.04 10.26 -6.16
CA PHE A 160 -18.20 9.39 -6.97
C PHE A 160 -18.23 7.98 -6.41
N GLN A 161 -18.21 7.00 -7.33
CA GLN A 161 -17.99 5.59 -7.03
C GLN A 161 -16.54 5.28 -7.42
N LEU A 162 -15.70 4.98 -6.43
CA LEU A 162 -14.27 4.80 -6.63
C LEU A 162 -13.83 3.41 -6.16
N ASN A 163 -12.95 2.81 -6.92
CA ASN A 163 -12.13 1.72 -6.43
C ASN A 163 -11.00 2.27 -5.59
N GLY A 164 -10.61 1.55 -4.56
CA GLY A 164 -9.46 1.89 -3.74
C GLY A 164 -8.93 0.66 -3.05
N PHE A 165 -7.83 0.80 -2.35
CA PHE A 165 -7.36 -0.23 -1.43
C PHE A 165 -6.62 0.36 -0.25
N LEU A 166 -6.71 -0.35 0.88
CA LEU A 166 -5.95 -0.06 2.09
C LEU A 166 -4.64 -0.84 2.04
N ILE A 167 -3.57 -0.19 2.49
CA ILE A 167 -2.25 -0.81 2.63
C ILE A 167 -1.86 -0.76 4.11
N GLU A 168 -1.36 -1.87 4.60
CA GLU A 168 -0.78 -2.04 5.92
C GLU A 168 0.33 -1.01 6.21
N ASP A 169 0.51 -0.63 7.47
CA ASP A 169 1.63 0.22 7.90
C ASP A 169 2.94 -0.60 7.94
N ASP A 170 4.05 -0.01 7.51
CA ASP A 170 5.37 -0.66 7.47
C ASP A 170 5.84 -1.16 8.84
N LYS A 171 5.54 -0.42 9.92
CA LYS A 171 5.85 -0.86 11.29
C LYS A 171 5.06 -2.09 11.70
N ARG A 172 3.84 -2.23 11.17
CA ARG A 172 3.03 -3.41 11.41
C ARG A 172 3.57 -4.62 10.63
N VAL A 173 4.02 -4.42 9.39
CA VAL A 173 4.75 -5.47 8.64
C VAL A 173 5.95 -5.93 9.44
N ALA A 174 6.79 -5.02 9.91
CA ALA A 174 7.96 -5.36 10.73
C ALA A 174 7.56 -6.16 11.99
N LYS A 175 6.49 -5.75 12.68
CA LYS A 175 6.00 -6.42 13.89
C LYS A 175 5.56 -7.87 13.65
N ARG A 176 5.00 -8.20 12.49
CA ARG A 176 4.62 -9.59 12.13
C ARG A 176 5.80 -10.56 12.15
N PHE A 177 7.02 -10.03 12.03
CA PHE A 177 8.27 -10.78 11.98
C PHE A 177 9.23 -10.42 13.14
N GLU A 178 8.70 -9.85 14.22
CA GLU A 178 9.52 -9.40 15.40
C GLU A 178 10.68 -8.46 15.01
N GLY A 179 10.52 -7.76 13.90
CA GLY A 179 11.52 -6.88 13.32
C GLY A 179 11.23 -5.40 13.54
N LYS A 180 12.02 -4.56 12.88
CA LYS A 180 11.86 -3.11 12.85
C LYS A 180 12.10 -2.54 11.47
N VAL A 181 11.51 -1.38 11.18
CA VAL A 181 11.78 -0.59 9.96
C VAL A 181 13.13 0.11 10.10
N LEU A 182 13.95 0.07 9.05
CA LEU A 182 15.17 0.86 8.94
C LEU A 182 14.90 2.09 8.08
N GLU A 183 15.27 3.28 8.57
CA GLU A 183 15.04 4.55 7.86
C GLU A 183 16.38 5.22 7.51
N ARG A 184 17.31 4.46 6.94
CA ARG A 184 18.63 4.96 6.52
C ARG A 184 19.08 4.30 5.23
N TYR A 185 20.00 4.97 4.51
CA TYR A 185 20.68 4.36 3.38
C TYR A 185 21.32 3.04 3.77
N MET A 186 21.18 2.04 2.91
CA MET A 186 21.85 0.75 3.04
C MET A 186 22.44 0.34 1.70
N HIS A 187 23.72 -0.05 1.72
CA HIS A 187 24.36 -0.58 0.52
C HIS A 187 23.66 -1.88 0.10
N PRO A 188 23.36 -2.11 -1.20
CA PRO A 188 22.64 -3.30 -1.66
C PRO A 188 23.26 -4.62 -1.21
N MET A 189 24.61 -4.71 -1.18
CA MET A 189 25.33 -5.91 -0.74
C MET A 189 25.21 -6.21 0.78
N ALA A 190 24.66 -5.28 1.56
CA ALA A 190 24.38 -5.52 2.98
C ALA A 190 22.96 -6.10 3.21
N MET A 191 22.17 -6.22 2.17
CA MET A 191 20.81 -6.75 2.22
C MET A 191 20.83 -8.27 2.04
N ASP A 192 19.75 -8.92 2.51
CA ASP A 192 19.57 -10.36 2.29
C ASP A 192 19.52 -10.66 0.79
N ALA A 193 20.35 -11.61 0.36
CA ALA A 193 20.53 -11.90 -1.07
C ALA A 193 19.24 -12.45 -1.71
N THR A 194 18.56 -13.39 -1.04
CA THR A 194 17.36 -14.05 -1.57
C THR A 194 16.24 -13.06 -1.79
N THR A 195 15.89 -12.27 -0.77
CA THR A 195 14.80 -11.30 -0.86
C THR A 195 15.15 -10.13 -1.78
N SER A 196 16.43 -9.77 -1.90
CA SER A 196 16.89 -8.74 -2.84
C SER A 196 16.70 -9.20 -4.29
N VAL A 197 17.05 -10.47 -4.59
CA VAL A 197 16.84 -11.07 -5.93
C VAL A 197 15.34 -11.18 -6.23
N GLN A 198 14.53 -11.69 -5.30
CA GLN A 198 13.06 -11.73 -5.45
C GLN A 198 12.49 -10.35 -5.76
N ASN A 199 12.88 -9.33 -4.99
CA ASN A 199 12.45 -7.96 -5.23
C ASN A 199 12.87 -7.47 -6.61
N ALA A 200 14.13 -7.64 -7.02
CA ALA A 200 14.63 -7.18 -8.31
C ALA A 200 13.88 -7.82 -9.49
N PHE A 201 13.68 -9.15 -9.46
CA PHE A 201 12.90 -9.84 -10.48
C PHE A 201 11.44 -9.40 -10.50
N PHE A 202 10.82 -9.20 -9.36
CA PHE A 202 9.44 -8.69 -9.30
C PHE A 202 9.35 -7.29 -9.91
N GLN A 203 10.23 -6.38 -9.54
CA GLN A 203 10.27 -5.01 -10.09
C GLN A 203 10.46 -5.04 -11.62
N PHE A 204 11.34 -5.90 -12.12
CA PHE A 204 11.51 -6.10 -13.55
C PHE A 204 10.23 -6.66 -14.21
N MET A 205 9.61 -7.68 -13.61
CA MET A 205 8.39 -8.30 -14.12
C MET A 205 7.26 -7.30 -14.31
N ILE A 206 7.03 -6.41 -13.34
CA ILE A 206 5.98 -5.38 -13.43
C ILE A 206 6.43 -4.13 -14.20
N GLY A 207 7.68 -4.06 -14.64
CA GLY A 207 8.25 -2.90 -15.34
C GLY A 207 8.32 -1.66 -14.47
N ASN A 208 8.78 -1.80 -13.23
CA ASN A 208 8.99 -0.67 -12.35
C ASN A 208 10.37 -0.04 -12.60
N THR A 209 10.38 1.21 -13.06
CA THR A 209 11.61 2.00 -13.24
C THR A 209 11.72 3.13 -12.21
N ASP A 210 10.73 3.26 -11.32
CA ASP A 210 10.62 4.32 -10.31
C ASP A 210 10.85 3.76 -8.90
N PHE A 211 11.99 3.06 -8.68
CA PHE A 211 12.35 2.59 -7.35
C PHE A 211 13.85 2.63 -7.07
N SER A 212 14.20 2.72 -5.82
CA SER A 212 15.56 2.51 -5.33
C SER A 212 15.55 1.84 -3.96
N THR A 213 16.04 0.61 -3.90
CA THR A 213 16.11 -0.15 -2.66
C THR A 213 17.07 0.50 -1.67
N ALA A 214 18.25 0.95 -2.12
CA ALA A 214 19.28 1.55 -1.28
C ALA A 214 18.83 2.86 -0.64
N TYR A 215 18.15 3.73 -1.41
CA TYR A 215 17.64 5.02 -0.96
C TYR A 215 16.20 4.96 -0.46
N GLN A 216 15.60 3.78 -0.46
CA GLN A 216 14.20 3.55 -0.03
C GLN A 216 13.18 4.44 -0.77
N HIS A 217 13.43 4.67 -2.08
CA HIS A 217 12.43 5.25 -2.96
C HIS A 217 11.48 4.15 -3.43
N ASN A 218 10.19 4.32 -3.22
CA ASN A 218 9.15 3.30 -3.47
C ASN A 218 9.51 1.91 -2.91
N GLY A 219 10.13 1.92 -1.72
CA GLY A 219 10.53 0.75 -0.98
C GLY A 219 10.82 1.08 0.48
N LYS A 220 10.78 0.06 1.33
CA LYS A 220 11.20 0.11 2.73
C LYS A 220 12.24 -0.95 3.00
N LEU A 221 12.97 -0.80 4.09
CA LEU A 221 13.88 -1.82 4.58
C LEU A 221 13.42 -2.27 5.96
N LEU A 222 13.35 -3.59 6.14
CA LEU A 222 13.07 -4.20 7.43
C LEU A 222 14.35 -4.85 7.98
N TYR A 223 14.54 -4.78 9.30
CA TYR A 223 15.56 -5.53 10.00
C TYR A 223 14.89 -6.64 10.79
N ILE A 224 15.08 -7.89 10.35
CA ILE A 224 14.44 -9.10 10.85
C ILE A 224 15.52 -10.17 11.00
N ASN A 225 15.66 -10.76 12.19
CA ASN A 225 16.62 -11.85 12.44
C ASN A 225 18.05 -11.53 11.94
N LYS A 226 18.55 -10.32 12.18
CA LYS A 226 19.86 -9.81 11.72
C LYS A 226 19.99 -9.63 10.21
N LEU A 227 18.94 -9.86 9.43
CA LEU A 227 18.91 -9.63 7.99
C LEU A 227 18.25 -8.29 7.66
N ILE A 228 18.67 -7.68 6.56
CA ILE A 228 18.06 -6.47 6.01
C ILE A 228 17.24 -6.87 4.81
N ILE A 229 15.92 -6.78 4.95
CA ILE A 229 14.93 -7.27 3.98
C ILE A 229 14.33 -6.09 3.21
N PRO A 230 14.45 -6.05 1.88
CA PRO A 230 13.75 -5.06 1.07
C PRO A 230 12.25 -5.37 1.02
N LEU A 231 11.44 -4.33 1.16
CA LEU A 231 9.98 -4.37 1.15
C LEU A 231 9.46 -3.36 0.12
N PRO A 232 9.15 -3.78 -1.11
CA PRO A 232 8.69 -2.88 -2.16
C PRO A 232 7.24 -2.40 -1.92
N TYR A 233 6.95 -1.18 -2.39
CA TYR A 233 5.61 -0.63 -2.42
C TYR A 233 5.51 0.50 -3.46
N ASP A 234 4.29 1.05 -3.69
CA ASP A 234 4.00 2.16 -4.61
C ASP A 234 4.23 1.76 -6.07
N PHE A 235 3.38 0.86 -6.57
CA PHE A 235 3.52 0.26 -7.90
C PHE A 235 2.74 1.00 -8.99
N ASP A 236 2.20 2.18 -8.71
CA ASP A 236 1.32 2.91 -9.63
C ASP A 236 2.03 3.36 -10.93
N MET A 237 3.33 3.72 -10.86
CA MET A 237 4.14 4.17 -12.00
C MET A 237 4.79 3.04 -12.80
N THR A 238 4.31 1.82 -12.69
CA THR A 238 4.88 0.64 -13.36
C THR A 238 4.32 0.41 -14.76
N GLY A 239 5.04 -0.32 -15.59
CA GLY A 239 4.55 -0.76 -16.90
C GLY A 239 3.34 -1.69 -16.82
N TRP A 240 3.15 -2.39 -15.71
CA TRP A 240 1.96 -3.18 -15.41
C TRP A 240 0.70 -2.30 -15.30
N VAL A 241 0.78 -1.18 -14.58
CA VAL A 241 -0.34 -0.25 -14.40
C VAL A 241 -0.48 0.68 -15.60
N ASN A 242 0.63 1.19 -16.14
CA ASN A 242 0.69 2.08 -17.30
C ASN A 242 -0.28 3.28 -17.19
N PRO A 243 -0.21 4.09 -16.14
CA PRO A 243 -1.15 5.17 -15.94
C PRO A 243 -0.92 6.33 -16.91
N SER A 244 -1.97 7.09 -17.25
CA SER A 244 -1.88 8.25 -18.15
C SER A 244 -1.02 9.40 -17.59
N TYR A 245 -0.68 9.38 -16.30
CA TYR A 245 0.18 10.35 -15.62
C TYR A 245 1.61 9.84 -15.38
N GLN A 246 1.99 8.73 -16.01
CA GLN A 246 3.32 8.14 -15.86
C GLN A 246 4.43 9.12 -16.22
N VAL A 247 5.56 8.99 -15.52
CA VAL A 247 6.81 9.68 -15.86
C VAL A 247 7.85 8.61 -16.17
N VAL A 248 8.44 8.71 -17.36
CA VAL A 248 9.50 7.78 -17.79
C VAL A 248 10.81 8.22 -17.15
N ASN A 249 11.62 7.27 -16.71
CA ASN A 249 12.96 7.56 -16.22
C ASN A 249 13.89 7.89 -17.40
N GLU A 250 14.24 9.15 -17.56
CA GLU A 250 15.06 9.67 -18.68
C GLU A 250 16.43 9.00 -18.77
N THR A 251 17.01 8.55 -17.66
CA THR A 251 18.33 7.90 -17.63
C THR A 251 18.35 6.52 -18.32
N LEU A 252 17.19 5.91 -18.50
CA LEU A 252 17.05 4.57 -19.09
C LEU A 252 16.91 4.60 -20.63
N ASN A 253 16.76 5.79 -21.23
CA ASN A 253 16.52 5.90 -22.67
C ASN A 253 15.36 5.02 -23.16
N ILE A 254 14.24 5.03 -22.45
CA ILE A 254 12.98 4.35 -22.78
C ILE A 254 11.92 5.40 -23.12
N ASN A 255 10.95 5.05 -23.96
CA ASN A 255 9.87 5.97 -24.37
C ASN A 255 8.57 5.74 -23.57
N SER A 256 8.46 4.58 -22.93
CA SER A 256 7.29 4.19 -22.16
C SER A 256 7.70 3.36 -20.94
N VAL A 257 6.95 3.42 -19.86
CA VAL A 257 7.12 2.50 -18.70
C VAL A 257 6.86 1.03 -19.07
N LYS A 258 6.28 0.76 -20.25
CA LYS A 258 6.14 -0.61 -20.78
C LYS A 258 7.41 -1.14 -21.42
N ASP A 259 8.34 -0.29 -21.79
CA ASP A 259 9.59 -0.72 -22.42
C ASP A 259 10.43 -1.52 -21.41
N ARG A 260 11.11 -2.52 -21.92
CA ARG A 260 12.05 -3.38 -21.20
C ARG A 260 13.43 -3.23 -21.82
N LYS A 261 14.42 -2.95 -21.02
CA LYS A 261 15.83 -2.89 -21.40
C LYS A 261 16.68 -3.68 -20.43
#